data_039900e22a325b3b13077eb6a9a7cd7c
#
_entry.id   039900e22a325b3b13077eb6a9a7cd7c
#
_cell.length_a   1.000
_cell.length_b   1.000
_cell.length_c   1.000
_cell.angle_alpha   90.00
_cell.angle_beta   90.00
_cell.angle_gamma   90.00
#
_symmetry.space_group_name_H-M   'P 1'
#
loop_
_entity.id
_entity.type
_entity.pdbx_description
1 polymer ?
#
loop_
_entity_poly.entity_id
_entity_poly.type
_entity_poly.pdbx_seq_one_letter_code
_entity_poly.pdbx_strand_id
1 'polypeptide(L)'
;GCQIAQKFASQYGKRAFIVNAPDTDEFQDVARVTGLHDVFRTVSIHALNQKETAIRVAKDLGKTYETANFIVCHIGGGVSITAHCQGKMIDSNGIINGEGPMAPTRSGALPAVDLMDLCYSGKWTRDEMYKRITKSGGFGQEDLLVELADRIAKH
;
A
#
# COMPACT_ATOMS: atom_id res chain seq x y z
N GLY A 1 8.28 -14.53 7.82
CA GLY A 1 7.60 -15.53 6.94
C GLY A 1 8.59 -16.51 6.33
N CYS A 2 9.57 -16.04 5.53
CA CYS A 2 10.47 -16.89 4.74
C CYS A 2 11.29 -17.86 5.59
N GLN A 3 11.90 -17.39 6.67
CA GLN A 3 12.71 -18.24 7.57
C GLN A 3 11.87 -19.32 8.25
N ILE A 4 10.62 -19.01 8.61
CA ILE A 4 9.68 -19.98 9.20
C ILE A 4 9.32 -21.04 8.17
N ALA A 5 8.93 -20.61 6.96
CA ALA A 5 8.60 -21.51 5.86
C ALA A 5 9.77 -22.42 5.51
N GLN A 6 11.00 -21.90 5.44
CA GLN A 6 12.22 -22.67 5.20
C GLN A 6 12.47 -23.72 6.29
N LYS A 7 12.29 -23.34 7.56
CA LYS A 7 12.46 -24.28 8.69
C LYS A 7 11.50 -25.45 8.60
N PHE A 8 10.21 -25.21 8.37
CA PHE A 8 9.22 -26.27 8.20
C PHE A 8 9.49 -27.11 6.96
N ALA A 9 9.80 -26.49 5.83
CA ALA A 9 10.13 -27.22 4.61
C ALA A 9 11.29 -28.17 4.80
N SER A 10 12.38 -27.72 5.44
CA SER A 10 13.55 -28.56 5.77
C SER A 10 13.19 -29.72 6.72
N GLN A 11 12.36 -29.45 7.74
CA GLN A 11 11.95 -30.48 8.71
C GLN A 11 11.16 -31.63 8.05
N TYR A 12 10.36 -31.32 7.02
CA TYR A 12 9.48 -32.30 6.37
C TYR A 12 9.99 -32.73 4.97
N GLY A 13 11.22 -32.39 4.60
CA GLY A 13 11.76 -32.69 3.29
C GLY A 13 10.95 -32.11 2.12
N LYS A 14 10.33 -30.94 2.32
CA LYS A 14 9.48 -30.25 1.32
C LYS A 14 10.14 -28.99 0.82
N ARG A 15 9.63 -28.44 -0.30
CA ARG A 15 10.05 -27.15 -0.83
C ARG A 15 9.23 -26.02 -0.19
N ALA A 16 9.87 -24.88 0.06
CA ALA A 16 9.22 -23.64 0.43
C ALA A 16 9.11 -22.70 -0.78
N PHE A 17 7.99 -21.99 -0.88
CA PHE A 17 7.75 -21.01 -1.93
C PHE A 17 7.27 -19.70 -1.33
N ILE A 18 7.67 -18.59 -1.93
CA ILE A 18 7.12 -17.26 -1.68
C ILE A 18 6.32 -16.88 -2.92
N VAL A 19 5.08 -16.44 -2.73
CA VAL A 19 4.18 -16.09 -3.83
C VAL A 19 3.77 -14.64 -3.67
N ASN A 20 4.19 -13.77 -4.60
CA ASN A 20 3.80 -12.35 -4.68
C ASN A 20 3.83 -11.65 -3.32
N ALA A 21 5.01 -11.58 -2.71
CA ALA A 21 5.24 -10.86 -1.46
C ALA A 21 4.86 -9.37 -1.60
N PRO A 22 4.54 -8.64 -0.50
CA PRO A 22 4.17 -7.22 -0.56
C PRO A 22 5.21 -6.30 -1.23
N ASP A 23 6.45 -6.73 -1.29
CA ASP A 23 7.60 -6.08 -1.92
C ASP A 23 7.95 -6.67 -3.29
N THR A 24 7.04 -7.42 -3.92
CA THR A 24 7.18 -7.88 -5.30
C THR A 24 7.25 -6.68 -6.23
N ASP A 25 8.44 -6.40 -6.74
CA ASP A 25 8.76 -5.20 -7.49
C ASP A 25 8.69 -5.43 -9.00
N GLU A 26 7.64 -4.91 -9.61
CA GLU A 26 7.41 -4.91 -11.06
C GLU A 26 7.19 -3.48 -11.61
N PHE A 27 7.46 -2.44 -10.78
CA PHE A 27 7.24 -1.06 -11.17
C PHE A 27 8.10 -0.67 -12.37
N GLN A 28 7.53 0.11 -13.26
CA GLN A 28 8.30 0.83 -14.27
C GLN A 28 9.17 1.89 -13.60
N ASP A 29 10.34 2.18 -14.19
CA ASP A 29 11.27 3.16 -13.62
C ASP A 29 10.63 4.55 -13.46
N VAL A 30 9.77 4.96 -14.40
CA VAL A 30 9.04 6.22 -14.31
C VAL A 30 8.10 6.29 -13.11
N ALA A 31 7.57 5.15 -12.65
CA ALA A 31 6.70 5.11 -11.47
C ALA A 31 7.43 5.36 -10.15
N ARG A 32 8.77 5.33 -10.14
CA ARG A 32 9.60 5.56 -8.95
C ARG A 32 9.96 7.03 -8.75
N VAL A 33 9.82 7.84 -9.79
CA VAL A 33 10.23 9.25 -9.78
C VAL A 33 9.30 10.07 -8.88
N THR A 34 9.90 10.94 -8.07
CA THR A 34 9.18 11.96 -7.30
C THR A 34 9.69 13.36 -7.65
N GLY A 35 9.07 14.38 -7.10
CA GLY A 35 9.52 15.77 -7.25
C GLY A 35 10.80 16.12 -6.49
N LEU A 36 11.39 15.18 -5.72
CA LEU A 36 12.62 15.37 -4.98
C LEU A 36 13.66 14.36 -5.45
N HIS A 37 14.88 14.85 -5.77
CA HIS A 37 15.98 14.03 -6.29
C HIS A 37 16.36 12.84 -5.39
N ASP A 38 16.28 13.03 -4.07
CA ASP A 38 16.73 12.05 -3.08
C ASP A 38 15.59 11.15 -2.54
N VAL A 39 14.39 11.30 -3.08
CA VAL A 39 13.20 10.55 -2.64
C VAL A 39 12.64 9.75 -3.81
N PHE A 40 12.64 8.43 -3.67
CA PHE A 40 12.07 7.52 -4.66
C PHE A 40 10.92 6.74 -4.06
N ARG A 41 9.92 6.45 -4.88
CA ARG A 41 8.82 5.55 -4.50
C ARG A 41 9.32 4.11 -4.50
N THR A 42 8.93 3.36 -3.47
CA THR A 42 9.28 1.95 -3.29
C THR A 42 8.03 1.10 -3.26
N VAL A 43 8.16 -0.16 -3.67
CA VAL A 43 7.04 -1.09 -3.68
C VAL A 43 6.70 -1.55 -2.27
N SER A 44 5.45 -1.36 -1.88
CA SER A 44 4.82 -1.97 -0.72
C SER A 44 3.31 -2.02 -0.99
N ILE A 45 2.81 -3.17 -1.48
CA ILE A 45 1.47 -3.33 -2.01
C ILE A 45 0.85 -4.68 -1.59
N HIS A 46 -0.44 -4.86 -1.81
CA HIS A 46 -1.12 -6.15 -1.57
C HIS A 46 -0.98 -7.07 -2.80
N ALA A 47 0.26 -7.35 -3.22
CA ALA A 47 0.59 -7.98 -4.50
C ALA A 47 -0.15 -9.30 -4.76
N LEU A 48 -0.16 -10.21 -3.77
CA LEU A 48 -0.82 -11.51 -3.91
C LEU A 48 -2.33 -11.39 -4.21
N ASN A 49 -3.02 -10.57 -3.42
CA ASN A 49 -4.46 -10.38 -3.59
C ASN A 49 -4.78 -9.68 -4.91
N GLN A 50 -4.02 -8.66 -5.26
CA GLN A 50 -4.25 -7.87 -6.47
C GLN A 50 -4.00 -8.69 -7.75
N LYS A 51 -2.90 -9.44 -7.80
CA LYS A 51 -2.62 -10.32 -8.96
C LYS A 51 -3.68 -11.40 -9.12
N GLU A 52 -4.06 -12.06 -8.03
CA GLU A 52 -5.10 -13.10 -8.09
C GLU A 52 -6.44 -12.52 -8.54
N THR A 53 -6.82 -11.33 -8.06
CA THR A 53 -8.03 -10.64 -8.51
C THR A 53 -7.97 -10.33 -10.01
N ALA A 54 -6.86 -9.78 -10.50
CA ALA A 54 -6.68 -9.48 -11.92
C ALA A 54 -6.73 -10.74 -12.80
N ILE A 55 -6.11 -11.85 -12.36
CA ILE A 55 -6.13 -13.13 -13.05
C ILE A 55 -7.57 -13.69 -13.17
N ARG A 56 -8.33 -13.65 -12.06
CA ARG A 56 -9.72 -14.12 -12.07
C ARG A 56 -10.61 -13.29 -12.98
N VAL A 57 -10.52 -11.96 -12.87
CA VAL A 57 -11.31 -11.06 -13.73
C VAL A 57 -10.92 -11.22 -15.21
N ALA A 58 -9.63 -11.37 -15.52
CA ALA A 58 -9.21 -11.65 -16.90
C ALA A 58 -9.89 -12.92 -17.45
N LYS A 59 -9.88 -13.99 -16.66
CA LYS A 59 -10.55 -15.27 -17.05
C LYS A 59 -12.05 -15.08 -17.25
N ASP A 60 -12.74 -14.37 -16.38
CA ASP A 60 -14.19 -14.10 -16.49
C ASP A 60 -14.52 -13.29 -17.76
N LEU A 61 -13.56 -12.45 -18.21
CA LEU A 61 -13.67 -11.69 -19.46
C LEU A 61 -13.20 -12.45 -20.71
N GLY A 62 -12.88 -13.75 -20.58
CA GLY A 62 -12.36 -14.57 -21.69
C GLY A 62 -10.96 -14.18 -22.15
N LYS A 63 -10.15 -13.56 -21.26
CA LYS A 63 -8.77 -13.10 -21.52
C LYS A 63 -7.78 -13.80 -20.60
N THR A 64 -6.49 -13.57 -20.82
CA THR A 64 -5.44 -13.89 -19.87
C THR A 64 -4.95 -12.64 -19.18
N TYR A 65 -4.33 -12.77 -18.02
CA TYR A 65 -3.77 -11.65 -17.29
C TYR A 65 -2.70 -10.90 -18.11
N GLU A 66 -1.94 -11.64 -18.93
CA GLU A 66 -0.88 -11.13 -19.80
C GLU A 66 -1.40 -10.37 -21.03
N THR A 67 -2.68 -10.53 -21.37
CA THR A 67 -3.29 -9.86 -22.54
C THR A 67 -4.25 -8.74 -22.17
N ALA A 68 -4.34 -8.40 -20.87
CA ALA A 68 -5.28 -7.41 -20.38
C ALA A 68 -4.60 -6.38 -19.46
N ASN A 69 -5.26 -5.23 -19.31
CA ASN A 69 -4.87 -4.18 -18.38
C ASN A 69 -5.97 -3.95 -17.36
N PHE A 70 -5.59 -3.69 -16.11
CA PHE A 70 -6.52 -3.49 -15.01
C PHE A 70 -6.05 -2.38 -14.09
N ILE A 71 -7.00 -1.73 -13.43
CA ILE A 71 -6.77 -1.00 -12.18
C ILE A 71 -7.41 -1.85 -11.07
N VAL A 72 -6.59 -2.33 -10.15
CA VAL A 72 -7.07 -3.14 -9.02
C VAL A 72 -6.98 -2.35 -7.73
N CYS A 73 -8.10 -2.21 -7.04
CA CYS A 73 -8.19 -1.55 -5.74
C CYS A 73 -8.34 -2.60 -4.64
N HIS A 74 -7.31 -2.78 -3.83
CA HIS A 74 -7.41 -3.49 -2.57
C HIS A 74 -7.76 -2.48 -1.48
N ILE A 75 -8.93 -2.64 -0.86
CA ILE A 75 -9.43 -1.78 0.21
C ILE A 75 -9.65 -2.64 1.45
N GLY A 76 -8.79 -2.48 2.45
CA GLY A 76 -8.79 -3.25 3.69
C GLY A 76 -8.19 -2.41 4.83
N GLY A 77 -7.49 -3.02 5.78
CA GLY A 77 -6.73 -2.29 6.82
C GLY A 77 -5.67 -1.34 6.27
N GLY A 78 -5.23 -1.56 5.03
CA GLY A 78 -4.50 -0.63 4.18
C GLY A 78 -5.18 -0.56 2.82
N VAL A 79 -4.85 0.45 2.03
CA VAL A 79 -5.38 0.64 0.67
C VAL A 79 -4.22 0.67 -0.31
N SER A 80 -4.32 -0.13 -1.37
CA SER A 80 -3.43 -0.02 -2.53
C SER A 80 -4.24 -0.06 -3.82
N ILE A 81 -3.96 0.89 -4.70
CA ILE A 81 -4.58 1.02 -6.02
C ILE A 81 -3.45 0.84 -7.03
N THR A 82 -3.49 -0.24 -7.77
CA THR A 82 -2.39 -0.68 -8.62
C THR A 82 -2.80 -0.74 -10.08
N ALA A 83 -1.96 -0.20 -10.94
CA ALA A 83 -2.06 -0.35 -12.38
C ALA A 83 -1.39 -1.66 -12.79
N HIS A 84 -2.17 -2.54 -13.43
CA HIS A 84 -1.69 -3.78 -14.02
C HIS A 84 -1.67 -3.65 -15.53
N CYS A 85 -0.55 -3.97 -16.15
CA CYS A 85 -0.37 -3.94 -17.59
C CYS A 85 0.27 -5.25 -18.04
N GLN A 86 -0.44 -6.01 -18.86
CA GLN A 86 0.07 -7.21 -19.52
C GLN A 86 0.83 -8.16 -18.56
N GLY A 87 0.20 -8.51 -17.45
CA GLY A 87 0.74 -9.46 -16.48
C GLY A 87 1.67 -8.86 -15.41
N LYS A 88 1.88 -7.54 -15.38
CA LYS A 88 2.77 -6.86 -14.43
C LYS A 88 2.05 -5.75 -13.67
N MET A 89 2.45 -5.55 -12.43
CA MET A 89 2.04 -4.41 -11.60
C MET A 89 3.01 -3.26 -11.84
N ILE A 90 2.64 -2.33 -12.72
CA ILE A 90 3.56 -1.32 -13.24
C ILE A 90 3.64 -0.04 -12.41
N ASP A 91 2.65 0.23 -11.58
CA ASP A 91 2.57 1.38 -10.67
C ASP A 91 1.53 1.12 -9.57
N SER A 92 1.74 1.67 -8.38
CA SER A 92 0.81 1.63 -7.26
C SER A 92 1.17 2.69 -6.22
N ASN A 93 0.23 3.06 -5.35
CA ASN A 93 0.60 3.73 -4.11
C ASN A 93 1.20 2.75 -3.09
N GLY A 94 2.15 3.22 -2.29
CA GLY A 94 2.66 2.47 -1.14
C GLY A 94 1.67 2.41 0.02
N ILE A 95 1.49 1.24 0.64
CA ILE A 95 0.48 1.03 1.68
C ILE A 95 0.90 1.49 3.09
N ILE A 96 2.17 1.80 3.31
CA ILE A 96 2.70 2.13 4.67
C ILE A 96 3.50 3.43 4.74
N ASN A 97 3.90 4.02 3.64
CA ASN A 97 4.82 5.16 3.59
C ASN A 97 4.13 6.52 3.39
N GLY A 98 2.83 6.60 3.64
CA GLY A 98 2.08 7.85 3.53
C GLY A 98 1.70 8.23 2.10
N GLU A 99 1.61 7.24 1.20
CA GLU A 99 1.07 7.43 -0.14
C GLU A 99 -0.41 7.00 -0.24
N GLY A 100 -1.09 7.52 -1.25
CA GLY A 100 -2.42 7.09 -1.65
C GLY A 100 -3.54 7.46 -0.66
N PRO A 101 -4.68 6.78 -0.73
CA PRO A 101 -5.84 7.12 0.06
C PRO A 101 -5.67 6.83 1.56
N MET A 102 -6.42 7.55 2.37
CA MET A 102 -6.60 7.23 3.78
C MET A 102 -7.21 5.83 3.92
N ALA A 103 -6.73 5.08 4.90
CA ALA A 103 -7.19 3.73 5.22
C ALA A 103 -7.68 3.66 6.68
N PRO A 104 -8.30 2.56 7.13
CA PRO A 104 -8.76 2.45 8.52
C PRO A 104 -7.68 2.72 9.57
N THR A 105 -6.42 2.31 9.34
CA THR A 105 -5.33 2.43 10.33
C THR A 105 -4.14 3.25 9.84
N ARG A 106 -4.20 3.84 8.64
CA ARG A 106 -3.10 4.58 8.03
C ARG A 106 -3.57 5.94 7.52
N SER A 107 -2.72 6.94 7.69
CA SER A 107 -3.08 8.33 7.32
C SER A 107 -3.38 8.52 5.84
N GLY A 108 -2.77 7.69 4.97
CA GLY A 108 -2.70 8.00 3.55
C GLY A 108 -1.80 9.21 3.28
N ALA A 109 -1.95 9.80 2.11
CA ALA A 109 -1.20 10.99 1.71
C ALA A 109 -1.57 12.19 2.58
N LEU A 110 -0.54 12.93 3.01
CA LEU A 110 -0.64 14.15 3.80
C LEU A 110 0.02 15.31 3.04
N PRO A 111 -0.42 16.56 3.24
CA PRO A 111 0.30 17.72 2.75
C PRO A 111 1.73 17.71 3.30
N ALA A 112 2.72 17.63 2.42
CA ALA A 112 4.11 17.38 2.81
C ALA A 112 4.68 18.51 3.69
N VAL A 113 4.32 19.79 3.42
CA VAL A 113 4.79 20.93 4.19
C VAL A 113 4.21 20.92 5.60
N ASP A 114 2.90 20.68 5.74
CA ASP A 114 2.24 20.58 7.04
C ASP A 114 2.78 19.39 7.87
N LEU A 115 3.08 18.28 7.21
CA LEU A 115 3.71 17.13 7.85
C LEU A 115 5.12 17.48 8.34
N MET A 116 5.90 18.21 7.55
CA MET A 116 7.23 18.69 7.93
C MET A 116 7.15 19.60 9.16
N ASP A 117 6.26 20.59 9.16
CA ASP A 117 6.05 21.50 10.29
C ASP A 117 5.65 20.73 11.55
N LEU A 118 4.78 19.73 11.43
CA LEU A 118 4.39 18.87 12.55
C LEU A 118 5.57 18.05 13.08
N CYS A 119 6.42 17.49 12.22
CA CYS A 119 7.61 16.73 12.61
C CYS A 119 8.64 17.58 13.35
N TYR A 120 8.83 18.84 12.96
CA TYR A 120 9.78 19.76 13.59
C TYR A 120 9.18 20.59 14.72
N SER A 121 7.90 20.45 15.03
CA SER A 121 7.22 21.18 16.11
C SER A 121 7.69 20.83 17.53
N GLY A 122 8.42 19.74 17.68
CA GLY A 122 8.82 19.20 18.98
C GLY A 122 7.70 18.50 19.77
N LYS A 123 6.47 18.43 19.21
CA LYS A 123 5.32 17.75 19.87
C LYS A 123 5.42 16.24 19.88
N TRP A 124 6.09 15.68 18.89
CA TRP A 124 6.12 14.24 18.64
C TRP A 124 7.53 13.78 18.32
N THR A 125 7.94 12.64 18.86
CA THR A 125 9.15 11.95 18.44
C THR A 125 8.96 11.34 17.05
N ARG A 126 10.06 10.99 16.38
CA ARG A 126 10.03 10.28 15.10
C ARG A 126 9.20 8.99 15.17
N ASP A 127 9.33 8.21 16.23
CA ASP A 127 8.66 6.93 16.37
C ASP A 127 7.14 7.10 16.61
N GLU A 128 6.74 8.11 17.35
CA GLU A 128 5.33 8.47 17.52
C GLU A 128 4.74 8.93 16.18
N MET A 129 5.41 9.80 15.43
CA MET A 129 4.96 10.22 14.10
C MET A 129 4.89 9.04 13.13
N TYR A 130 5.90 8.17 13.12
CA TYR A 130 5.86 6.96 12.31
C TYR A 130 4.65 6.08 12.64
N LYS A 131 4.36 5.88 13.93
CA LYS A 131 3.19 5.12 14.38
C LYS A 131 1.87 5.79 13.95
N ARG A 132 1.77 7.11 14.06
CA ARG A 132 0.59 7.87 13.64
C ARG A 132 0.32 7.71 12.14
N ILE A 133 1.36 7.75 11.31
CA ILE A 133 1.21 7.58 9.86
C ILE A 133 0.85 6.13 9.50
N THR A 134 1.49 5.13 10.12
CA THR A 134 1.49 3.75 9.62
C THR A 134 0.54 2.80 10.35
N LYS A 135 0.05 3.15 11.55
CA LYS A 135 -0.69 2.20 12.42
C LYS A 135 -1.90 2.79 13.14
N SER A 136 -1.84 4.05 13.53
CA SER A 136 -2.88 4.69 14.34
C SER A 136 -3.46 5.95 13.71
N GLY A 137 -3.24 6.14 12.41
CA GLY A 137 -3.90 7.16 11.61
C GLY A 137 -5.16 6.62 10.92
N GLY A 138 -5.74 7.44 10.06
CA GLY A 138 -6.87 7.05 9.21
C GLY A 138 -8.23 7.03 9.91
N PHE A 139 -9.18 6.33 9.30
CA PHE A 139 -10.58 6.32 9.75
C PHE A 139 -10.80 5.65 11.11
N GLY A 140 -9.85 4.87 11.63
CA GLY A 140 -9.95 4.24 12.95
C GLY A 140 -9.74 5.19 14.12
N GLN A 141 -9.51 6.48 13.87
CA GLN A 141 -9.49 7.51 14.90
C GLN A 141 -10.94 7.98 15.13
N GLU A 142 -11.50 7.63 16.28
CA GLU A 142 -12.88 8.01 16.64
C GLU A 142 -13.10 9.53 16.58
N ASP A 143 -12.15 10.30 17.10
CA ASP A 143 -12.21 11.78 17.09
C ASP A 143 -12.23 12.34 15.66
N LEU A 144 -11.53 11.73 14.72
CA LEU A 144 -11.49 12.18 13.33
C LEU A 144 -12.85 12.01 12.64
N LEU A 145 -13.55 10.92 12.89
CA LEU A 145 -14.87 10.67 12.29
C LEU A 145 -15.91 11.65 12.83
N VAL A 146 -15.88 11.98 14.12
CA VAL A 146 -16.75 12.97 14.73
C VAL A 146 -16.48 14.36 14.16
N GLU A 147 -15.21 14.77 14.07
CA GLU A 147 -14.83 16.06 13.49
C GLU A 147 -15.24 16.18 12.02
N LEU A 148 -15.05 15.13 11.22
CA LEU A 148 -15.48 15.12 9.82
C LEU A 148 -16.99 15.19 9.67
N ALA A 149 -17.75 14.47 10.50
CA ALA A 149 -19.21 14.53 10.50
C ALA A 149 -19.70 15.94 10.85
N ASP A 150 -19.12 16.57 11.86
CA ASP A 150 -19.43 17.95 12.27
C ASP A 150 -19.12 18.99 11.18
N ARG A 151 -18.02 18.80 10.45
CA ARG A 151 -17.65 19.67 9.32
C ARG A 151 -18.62 19.52 8.15
N ILE A 152 -18.98 18.29 7.79
CA ILE A 152 -19.93 18.01 6.70
C ILE A 152 -21.33 18.58 7.04
N ALA A 153 -21.76 18.45 8.30
CA ALA A 153 -23.06 18.97 8.73
C ALA A 153 -23.16 20.50 8.74
N LYS A 154 -22.03 21.22 8.69
CA LYS A 154 -21.97 22.70 8.67
C LYS A 154 -21.90 23.29 7.25
N HIS A 155 -21.82 22.46 6.24
CA HIS A 155 -21.79 22.82 4.81
C HIS A 155 -23.01 22.29 4.08
#